data_f00fe5bce3c1aa1806ce5ca60696ca1f
#
_entry.id   f00fe5bce3c1aa1806ce5ca60696ca1f
#
_cell.length_a   1.000
_cell.length_b   1.000
_cell.length_c   1.000
_cell.angle_alpha   90.00
_cell.angle_beta   90.00
_cell.angle_gamma   90.00
#
_symmetry.space_group_name_H-M   'P 1'
#
loop_
_entity.id
_entity.type
_entity.pdbx_description
1 polymer ?
#
loop_
_entity_poly.entity_id
_entity_poly.type
_entity_poly.pdbx_seq_one_letter_code
_entity_poly.pdbx_strand_id
1 'polypeptide(L)'
;MTSGPPVRGLFSLMLIRYSSFIGMNHMPGTTRVEIRTLKIGRYVAIDNDAFKILSMSKSKPGKHGSAKARIELEDIFTGQKRSHVGTVTDNIQVPMIEKGSAIITHIQGNEVHAMDNKTYETLILPVSDEFNLEAGNEIQWMEAMGRYRITRDH
;
A
#
# COMPACT_ATOMS: atom_id res chain seq x y z
N MET A 1 20.10 35.13 -1.42
CA MET A 1 20.10 34.32 -2.55
C MET A 1 19.23 33.10 -2.44
N THR A 2 18.26 33.06 -3.23
CA THR A 2 17.26 32.04 -3.24
C THR A 2 17.86 30.76 -3.79
N SER A 3 17.98 29.81 -2.93
CA SER A 3 18.03 28.44 -3.41
C SER A 3 16.77 28.19 -4.22
N GLY A 4 16.89 27.91 -5.48
CA GLY A 4 15.79 27.53 -6.33
C GLY A 4 14.98 26.38 -5.72
N PRO A 5 13.74 26.16 -6.16
CA PRO A 5 12.95 25.04 -5.72
C PRO A 5 13.74 23.75 -5.89
N PRO A 6 13.62 22.85 -4.95
CA PRO A 6 14.40 21.62 -4.99
C PRO A 6 14.15 20.89 -6.31
N VAL A 7 15.21 20.70 -7.06
CA VAL A 7 15.19 19.96 -8.33
C VAL A 7 14.55 18.56 -8.17
N ARG A 8 14.55 18.04 -6.96
CA ARG A 8 13.86 16.78 -6.60
C ARG A 8 12.37 16.75 -6.91
N GLY A 9 11.65 17.89 -6.75
CA GLY A 9 10.23 17.96 -7.07
C GLY A 9 9.94 17.82 -8.56
N LEU A 10 10.77 18.42 -9.39
CA LEU A 10 10.68 18.29 -10.86
C LEU A 10 11.06 16.88 -11.34
N PHE A 11 12.07 16.27 -10.75
CA PHE A 11 12.48 14.90 -11.06
C PHE A 11 11.39 13.89 -10.70
N SER A 12 10.79 14.04 -9.54
CA SER A 12 9.69 13.18 -9.10
C SER A 12 8.48 13.28 -10.03
N LEU A 13 8.13 14.49 -10.47
CA LEU A 13 7.04 14.71 -11.42
C LEU A 13 7.36 14.14 -12.80
N MET A 14 8.59 14.25 -13.27
CA MET A 14 9.00 13.65 -14.54
C MET A 14 8.97 12.12 -14.51
N LEU A 15 9.42 11.52 -13.42
CA LEU A 15 9.37 10.06 -13.23
C LEU A 15 7.93 9.55 -13.18
N ILE A 16 7.03 10.24 -12.53
CA ILE A 16 5.61 9.90 -12.47
C ILE A 16 4.97 10.00 -13.86
N ARG A 17 5.27 11.04 -14.62
CA ARG A 17 4.80 11.19 -16.00
C ARG A 17 5.35 10.12 -16.93
N TYR A 18 6.61 9.78 -16.78
CA TYR A 18 7.26 8.75 -17.58
C TYR A 18 6.66 7.37 -17.30
N SER A 19 6.40 7.04 -16.04
CA SER A 19 5.75 5.79 -15.67
C SER A 19 4.34 5.67 -16.22
N SER A 20 3.56 6.74 -16.15
CA SER A 20 2.19 6.75 -16.66
C SER A 20 2.13 6.68 -18.18
N PHE A 21 3.15 7.17 -18.88
CA PHE A 21 3.25 7.09 -20.33
C PHE A 21 3.62 5.70 -20.86
N ILE A 22 4.49 4.98 -20.15
CA ILE A 22 4.99 3.66 -20.58
C ILE A 22 4.07 2.54 -20.20
N GLY A 23 3.32 2.66 -19.11
CA GLY A 23 2.51 1.59 -18.60
C GLY A 23 1.04 1.96 -18.44
N MET A 24 0.31 2.14 -19.57
CA MET A 24 -1.12 2.52 -19.52
C MET A 24 -1.98 1.56 -18.69
N ASN A 25 -1.54 0.31 -18.46
CA ASN A 25 -2.25 -0.71 -17.69
C ASN A 25 -1.47 -1.19 -16.46
N HIS A 26 -0.39 -0.50 -16.10
CA HIS A 26 0.47 -0.88 -14.99
C HIS A 26 0.48 0.20 -13.92
N MET A 27 0.00 -0.15 -12.71
CA MET A 27 0.18 0.70 -11.55
C MET A 27 1.62 0.60 -11.03
N PRO A 28 2.33 1.74 -10.81
CA PRO A 28 3.66 1.71 -10.21
C PRO A 28 3.64 1.02 -8.84
N GLY A 29 4.66 0.20 -8.57
CA GLY A 29 4.77 -0.53 -7.31
C GLY A 29 3.81 -1.71 -7.17
N THR A 30 3.28 -2.23 -8.28
CA THR A 30 2.40 -3.40 -8.30
C THR A 30 2.89 -4.47 -9.27
N THR A 31 2.48 -5.70 -9.03
CA THR A 31 2.64 -6.82 -9.97
C THR A 31 1.26 -7.37 -10.35
N ARG A 32 1.15 -7.96 -11.52
CA ARG A 32 -0.08 -8.50 -12.05
C ARG A 32 -0.15 -10.00 -11.82
N VAL A 33 -1.22 -10.48 -11.19
CA VAL A 33 -1.44 -11.90 -10.94
C VAL A 33 -2.88 -12.29 -11.28
N GLU A 34 -3.12 -13.57 -11.48
CA GLU A 34 -4.49 -14.07 -11.63
C GLU A 34 -5.17 -14.20 -10.26
N ILE A 35 -6.48 -13.90 -10.22
CA ILE A 35 -7.29 -13.97 -8.99
C ILE A 35 -7.18 -15.34 -8.31
N ARG A 36 -7.11 -16.43 -9.08
CA ARG A 36 -6.98 -17.79 -8.54
C ARG A 36 -5.75 -18.01 -7.66
N THR A 37 -4.71 -17.19 -7.84
CA THR A 37 -3.46 -17.30 -7.07
C THR A 37 -3.50 -16.55 -5.74
N LEU A 38 -4.53 -15.76 -5.51
CA LEU A 38 -4.68 -14.98 -4.29
C LEU A 38 -4.98 -15.88 -3.08
N LYS A 39 -4.55 -15.40 -1.91
CA LYS A 39 -4.77 -16.08 -0.62
C LYS A 39 -5.28 -15.09 0.42
N ILE A 40 -6.07 -15.58 1.36
CA ILE A 40 -6.52 -14.79 2.50
C ILE A 40 -5.32 -14.25 3.29
N GLY A 41 -5.38 -13.00 3.73
CA GLY A 41 -4.29 -12.32 4.43
C GLY A 41 -3.28 -11.65 3.52
N ARG A 42 -3.37 -11.86 2.22
CA ARG A 42 -2.55 -11.16 1.22
C ARG A 42 -3.19 -9.84 0.82
N TYR A 43 -2.49 -9.09 -0.01
CA TYR A 43 -2.89 -7.73 -0.40
C TYR A 43 -3.17 -7.66 -1.90
N VAL A 44 -4.11 -6.81 -2.27
CA VAL A 44 -4.42 -6.46 -3.66
C VAL A 44 -4.50 -4.95 -3.81
N ALA A 45 -4.26 -4.46 -5.02
CA ALA A 45 -4.37 -3.04 -5.36
C ALA A 45 -5.54 -2.84 -6.31
N ILE A 46 -6.46 -1.95 -5.94
CA ILE A 46 -7.62 -1.57 -6.73
C ILE A 46 -7.79 -0.06 -6.64
N ASP A 47 -7.96 0.61 -7.78
CA ASP A 47 -8.16 2.07 -7.85
C ASP A 47 -7.09 2.89 -7.11
N ASN A 48 -5.82 2.49 -7.20
CA ASN A 48 -4.68 3.09 -6.52
C ASN A 48 -4.68 2.96 -4.99
N ASP A 49 -5.54 2.12 -4.44
CA ASP A 49 -5.58 1.80 -3.02
C ASP A 49 -5.16 0.36 -2.77
N ALA A 50 -4.58 0.11 -1.61
CA ALA A 50 -4.15 -1.22 -1.20
C ALA A 50 -5.13 -1.82 -0.20
N PHE A 51 -5.52 -3.05 -0.43
CA PHE A 51 -6.50 -3.77 0.37
C PHE A 51 -5.94 -5.10 0.87
N LYS A 52 -6.33 -5.47 2.07
CA LYS A 52 -6.06 -6.80 2.62
C LYS A 52 -7.23 -7.72 2.33
N ILE A 53 -6.95 -8.94 1.91
CA ILE A 53 -7.97 -9.96 1.66
C ILE A 53 -8.43 -10.55 2.98
N LEU A 54 -9.69 -10.31 3.34
CA LEU A 54 -10.30 -10.85 4.56
C LEU A 54 -10.88 -12.24 4.34
N SER A 55 -11.59 -12.43 3.24
CA SER A 55 -12.18 -13.71 2.88
C SER A 55 -12.29 -13.86 1.37
N MET A 56 -12.41 -15.08 0.93
CA MET A 56 -12.50 -15.40 -0.49
C MET A 56 -13.40 -16.59 -0.68
N SER A 57 -14.39 -16.44 -1.53
CA SER A 57 -15.28 -17.52 -1.93
C SER A 57 -15.23 -17.73 -3.44
N LYS A 58 -15.30 -18.98 -3.87
CA LYS A 58 -15.31 -19.34 -5.29
C LYS A 58 -16.61 -20.07 -5.59
N SER A 59 -17.24 -19.69 -6.71
CA SER A 59 -18.43 -20.34 -7.20
C SER A 59 -18.25 -20.70 -8.67
N LYS A 60 -18.75 -21.87 -9.05
CA LYS A 60 -18.72 -22.32 -10.45
C LYS A 60 -20.15 -22.30 -10.99
N PRO A 61 -20.54 -21.28 -11.78
CA PRO A 61 -21.85 -21.22 -12.38
C PRO A 61 -21.92 -22.16 -13.60
N GLY A 62 -22.68 -23.25 -13.49
CA GLY A 62 -23.05 -24.11 -14.63
C GLY A 62 -21.90 -24.83 -15.34
N LYS A 63 -22.25 -25.59 -16.40
CA LYS A 63 -21.31 -26.41 -17.16
C LYS A 63 -20.37 -25.62 -18.08
N HIS A 64 -20.70 -24.39 -18.41
CA HIS A 64 -19.97 -23.58 -19.39
C HIS A 64 -19.44 -22.26 -18.85
N GLY A 65 -19.58 -21.98 -17.55
CA GLY A 65 -19.11 -20.76 -16.92
C GLY A 65 -17.73 -20.95 -16.29
N SER A 66 -16.88 -19.94 -16.43
CA SER A 66 -15.65 -19.85 -15.62
C SER A 66 -16.01 -19.65 -14.16
N ALA A 67 -15.23 -20.24 -13.25
CA ALA A 67 -15.42 -20.02 -11.83
C ALA A 67 -15.27 -18.53 -11.48
N LYS A 68 -16.18 -18.02 -10.66
CA LYS A 68 -16.11 -16.64 -10.15
C LYS A 68 -15.60 -16.65 -8.71
N ALA A 69 -14.81 -15.66 -8.38
CA ALA A 69 -14.35 -15.41 -7.04
C ALA A 69 -14.98 -14.14 -6.51
N ARG A 70 -15.47 -14.20 -5.28
CA ARG A 70 -15.86 -13.03 -4.49
C ARG A 70 -14.84 -12.85 -3.38
N ILE A 71 -14.25 -11.68 -3.31
CA ILE A 71 -13.19 -11.36 -2.38
C ILE A 71 -13.68 -10.22 -1.49
N GLU A 72 -13.68 -10.45 -0.18
CA GLU A 72 -13.94 -9.38 0.78
C GLU A 72 -12.62 -8.72 1.16
N LEU A 73 -12.59 -7.42 1.06
CA LEU A 73 -11.40 -6.59 1.16
C LEU A 73 -11.55 -5.56 2.27
N GLU A 74 -10.44 -5.20 2.87
CA GLU A 74 -10.35 -4.11 3.83
C GLU A 74 -9.21 -3.19 3.42
N ASP A 75 -9.51 -1.90 3.26
CA ASP A 75 -8.49 -0.89 2.98
C ASP A 75 -7.49 -0.83 4.14
N ILE A 76 -6.21 -0.99 3.84
CA ILE A 76 -5.15 -1.04 4.87
C ILE A 76 -4.89 0.32 5.53
N PHE A 77 -5.35 1.42 4.95
CA PHE A 77 -5.15 2.76 5.48
C PHE A 77 -6.39 3.31 6.18
N THR A 78 -7.58 3.03 5.66
CA THR A 78 -8.84 3.58 6.16
C THR A 78 -9.68 2.56 6.93
N GLY A 79 -9.43 1.26 6.77
CA GLY A 79 -10.24 0.20 7.35
C GLY A 79 -11.59 -0.03 6.66
N GLN A 80 -11.88 0.69 5.58
CA GLN A 80 -13.12 0.51 4.83
C GLN A 80 -13.20 -0.87 4.20
N LYS A 81 -14.35 -1.48 4.28
CA LYS A 81 -14.59 -2.79 3.68
C LYS A 81 -15.20 -2.64 2.29
N ARG A 82 -14.76 -3.50 1.40
CA ARG A 82 -15.20 -3.54 0.01
C ARG A 82 -15.23 -4.99 -0.47
N SER A 83 -16.12 -5.31 -1.39
CA SER A 83 -16.08 -6.60 -2.07
C SER A 83 -15.70 -6.44 -3.54
N HIS A 84 -14.97 -7.40 -4.05
CA HIS A 84 -14.59 -7.48 -5.44
C HIS A 84 -15.02 -8.84 -6.01
N VAL A 85 -15.68 -8.80 -7.15
CA VAL A 85 -16.11 -10.03 -7.86
C VAL A 85 -15.44 -10.07 -9.21
N GLY A 86 -14.83 -11.20 -9.54
CA GLY A 86 -14.18 -11.40 -10.81
C GLY A 86 -14.08 -12.88 -11.16
N THR A 87 -13.73 -13.17 -12.40
CA THR A 87 -13.45 -14.51 -12.84
C THR A 87 -12.08 -14.95 -12.28
N VAL A 88 -11.92 -16.21 -11.90
CA VAL A 88 -10.66 -16.71 -11.30
C VAL A 88 -9.44 -16.55 -12.20
N THR A 89 -9.66 -16.46 -13.51
CA THR A 89 -8.62 -16.23 -14.53
C THR A 89 -8.36 -14.73 -14.80
N ASP A 90 -9.18 -13.84 -14.26
CA ASP A 90 -8.95 -12.40 -14.39
C ASP A 90 -7.67 -11.98 -13.67
N ASN A 91 -7.03 -10.96 -14.21
CA ASN A 91 -5.85 -10.39 -13.59
C ASN A 91 -6.21 -9.29 -12.60
N ILE A 92 -5.49 -9.25 -11.51
CA ILE A 92 -5.58 -8.21 -10.50
C ILE A 92 -4.18 -7.73 -10.14
N GLN A 93 -4.05 -6.48 -9.72
CA GLN A 93 -2.78 -5.93 -9.28
C GLN A 93 -2.53 -6.30 -7.81
N VAL A 94 -1.30 -6.66 -7.50
CA VAL A 94 -0.84 -6.93 -6.13
C VAL A 94 0.21 -5.87 -5.76
N PRO A 95 0.03 -5.11 -4.68
CA PRO A 95 0.99 -4.09 -4.31
C PRO A 95 2.28 -4.73 -3.79
N MET A 96 3.39 -4.08 -4.07
CA MET A 96 4.66 -4.39 -3.42
C MET A 96 4.62 -3.75 -2.04
N ILE A 97 4.75 -4.58 -1.00
CA ILE A 97 4.72 -4.12 0.39
C ILE A 97 6.14 -4.09 0.92
N GLU A 98 6.57 -2.92 1.39
CA GLU A 98 7.80 -2.78 2.15
C GLU A 98 7.48 -2.63 3.63
N LYS A 99 8.35 -3.14 4.47
CA LYS A 99 8.24 -3.09 5.93
C LYS A 99 9.58 -2.79 6.54
N GLY A 100 9.57 -2.06 7.62
CA GLY A 100 10.78 -1.76 8.35
C GLY A 100 10.47 -1.30 9.77
N SER A 101 11.52 -0.89 10.46
CA SER A 101 11.42 -0.25 11.77
C SER A 101 12.08 1.13 11.74
N ALA A 102 11.59 2.02 12.57
CA ALA A 102 12.09 3.38 12.68
C ALA A 102 11.95 3.87 14.11
N ILE A 103 12.79 4.86 14.48
CA ILE A 103 12.71 5.51 15.78
C ILE A 103 12.05 6.86 15.60
N ILE A 104 11.00 7.15 16.39
CA ILE A 104 10.32 8.43 16.36
C ILE A 104 11.26 9.53 16.85
N THR A 105 11.49 10.53 16.02
CA THR A 105 12.30 11.69 16.37
C THR A 105 11.45 12.79 17.00
N HIS A 106 10.28 13.05 16.42
CA HIS A 106 9.28 13.97 16.97
C HIS A 106 7.92 13.74 16.31
N ILE A 107 6.88 14.28 16.93
CA ILE A 107 5.51 14.25 16.44
C ILE A 107 5.06 15.69 16.25
N GLN A 108 4.54 15.99 15.08
CA GLN A 108 4.06 17.32 14.73
C GLN A 108 2.66 17.22 14.11
N GLY A 109 1.64 17.68 14.85
CA GLY A 109 0.26 17.58 14.38
C GLY A 109 -0.16 16.13 14.14
N ASN A 110 -0.54 15.83 12.91
CA ASN A 110 -0.95 14.49 12.48
C ASN A 110 0.19 13.69 11.85
N GLU A 111 1.43 14.15 11.99
CA GLU A 111 2.59 13.52 11.37
C GLU A 111 3.57 13.01 12.43
N VAL A 112 4.01 11.79 12.26
CA VAL A 112 5.11 11.19 13.00
C VAL A 112 6.35 11.25 12.13
N HIS A 113 7.38 11.93 12.61
CA HIS A 113 8.69 11.95 11.98
C HIS A 113 9.55 10.89 12.65
N ALA A 114 10.00 9.93 11.87
CA ALA A 114 10.79 8.82 12.35
C ALA A 114 11.99 8.56 11.45
N MET A 115 13.09 8.15 12.04
CA MET A 115 14.28 7.79 11.32
C MET A 115 14.31 6.27 11.10
N ASP A 116 14.35 5.86 9.85
CA ASP A 116 14.43 4.45 9.48
C ASP A 116 15.71 3.81 10.01
N ASN A 117 15.60 2.66 10.65
CA ASN A 117 16.74 2.00 11.28
C ASN A 117 17.75 1.40 10.28
N LYS A 118 17.33 1.20 9.05
CA LYS A 118 18.16 0.61 8.00
C LYS A 118 18.78 1.66 7.08
N THR A 119 18.00 2.63 6.65
CA THR A 119 18.45 3.64 5.68
C THR A 119 18.90 4.93 6.34
N TYR A 120 18.50 5.17 7.61
CA TYR A 120 18.70 6.40 8.37
C TYR A 120 18.01 7.63 7.75
N GLU A 121 17.11 7.40 6.81
CA GLU A 121 16.29 8.45 6.22
C GLU A 121 15.12 8.80 7.13
N THR A 122 14.68 10.05 7.08
CA THR A 122 13.50 10.48 7.80
C THR A 122 12.25 10.09 7.01
N LEU A 123 11.38 9.35 7.68
CA LEU A 123 10.06 8.98 7.20
C LEU A 123 9.02 9.87 7.86
N ILE A 124 8.00 10.24 7.10
CA ILE A 124 6.84 10.95 7.62
C ILE A 124 5.65 10.00 7.50
N LEU A 125 5.09 9.63 8.66
CA LEU A 125 3.98 8.69 8.75
C LEU A 125 2.77 9.38 9.38
N PRO A 126 1.56 8.97 9.02
CA PRO A 126 0.38 9.47 9.72
C PRO A 126 0.32 8.96 11.15
N VAL A 127 -0.13 9.82 12.06
CA VAL A 127 -0.42 9.43 13.44
C VAL A 127 -1.53 8.37 13.43
N SER A 128 -1.39 7.38 14.28
CA SER A 128 -2.42 6.36 14.50
C SER A 128 -2.80 6.35 15.98
N ASP A 129 -4.10 6.43 16.23
CA ASP A 129 -4.63 6.38 17.60
C ASP A 129 -4.58 4.97 18.21
N GLU A 130 -4.22 3.97 17.41
CA GLU A 130 -4.08 2.58 17.86
C GLU A 130 -2.83 2.35 18.72
N PHE A 131 -1.87 3.28 18.67
CA PHE A 131 -0.56 3.12 19.29
C PHE A 131 -0.19 4.29 20.18
N ASN A 132 0.56 4.01 21.22
CA ASN A 132 1.13 5.04 22.09
C ASN A 132 2.42 5.57 21.49
N LEU A 133 2.32 6.65 20.72
CA LEU A 133 3.44 7.21 19.97
C LEU A 133 4.14 8.31 20.76
N GLU A 134 5.42 8.10 21.07
CA GLU A 134 6.26 9.05 21.77
C GLU A 134 7.63 9.15 21.09
N ALA A 135 8.24 10.33 21.16
CA ALA A 135 9.60 10.52 20.66
C ALA A 135 10.57 9.58 21.38
N GLY A 136 11.43 8.92 20.63
CA GLY A 136 12.39 7.93 21.12
C GLY A 136 11.90 6.48 21.05
N ASN A 137 10.59 6.26 20.86
CA ASN A 137 10.05 4.91 20.72
C ASN A 137 10.35 4.34 19.34
N GLU A 138 10.54 3.04 19.31
CA GLU A 138 10.66 2.30 18.05
C GLU A 138 9.26 1.93 17.55
N ILE A 139 9.05 2.11 16.26
CA ILE A 139 7.83 1.70 15.57
C ILE A 139 8.16 0.77 14.42
N GLN A 140 7.20 -0.07 14.07
CA GLN A 140 7.24 -0.80 12.81
C GLN A 140 6.32 -0.10 11.81
N TRP A 141 6.78 -0.01 10.60
CA TRP A 141 6.04 0.64 9.52
C TRP A 141 5.85 -0.29 8.33
N MET A 142 4.87 0.04 7.53
CA MET A 142 4.58 -0.60 6.25
C MET A 142 4.36 0.47 5.20
N GLU A 143 4.88 0.24 4.01
CA GLU A 143 4.65 1.08 2.84
C GLU A 143 3.97 0.25 1.76
N ALA A 144 2.94 0.82 1.16
CA ALA A 144 2.25 0.28 0.01
C ALA A 144 1.81 1.42 -0.90
N MET A 145 2.17 1.34 -2.18
CA MET A 145 1.75 2.30 -3.21
C MET A 145 2.08 3.76 -2.86
N GLY A 146 3.25 3.99 -2.25
CA GLY A 146 3.72 5.32 -1.86
C GLY A 146 3.13 5.86 -0.55
N ARG A 147 2.32 5.08 0.16
CA ARG A 147 1.70 5.47 1.43
C ARG A 147 2.27 4.64 2.57
N TYR A 148 2.54 5.31 3.69
CA TYR A 148 3.08 4.69 4.90
C TYR A 148 2.00 4.51 5.96
N ARG A 149 2.15 3.46 6.76
CA ARG A 149 1.33 3.19 7.93
C ARG A 149 2.20 2.63 9.04
N ILE A 150 1.94 3.04 10.28
CA ILE A 150 2.50 2.41 11.47
C ILE A 150 1.73 1.11 11.72
N THR A 151 2.45 0.02 11.92
CA THR A 151 1.84 -1.30 12.13
C THR A 151 2.02 -1.83 13.55
N ARG A 152 2.97 -1.26 14.29
CA ARG A 152 3.26 -1.64 15.67
C ARG A 152 4.09 -0.55 16.36
N ASP A 153 3.89 -0.40 17.66
CA ASP A 153 4.76 0.35 18.58
C ASP A 153 5.50 -0.60 19.53
N HIS A 154 6.62 -0.17 20.05
CA HIS A 154 7.41 -0.84 21.10
C HIS A 154 7.89 0.16 22.17
#